data_d29c8dbd6aaa6e082e993664437c4dd4
#
_entry.id   d29c8dbd6aaa6e082e993664437c4dd4
#
_cell.length_a   1.000
_cell.length_b   1.000
_cell.length_c   1.000
_cell.angle_alpha   90.00
_cell.angle_beta   90.00
_cell.angle_gamma   90.00
#
_symmetry.space_group_name_H-M   'P 1'
#
loop_
_entity.id
_entity.type
_entity.pdbx_description
1 polymer ?
#
loop_
_entity_poly.entity_id
_entity_poly.type
_entity_poly.pdbx_seq_one_letter_code
_entity_poly.pdbx_strand_id
1 'polypeptide(L)'
;MNHASQAIDAATLARLEHMLDRQEILDCLTRFSRAMDRFDRELFLSAFHADAIIAAGEFVGGPGKLYDWASALHEQGQSSTHHNLLNHTCDIEGDIAHTETYYLFVGRNRDDTNWIAGGRYIDRLERRGGEWKIALRTNAIEWSGMVPTMPIPFANVPGLHLNGIPSRSNEDPSYRRPLTNNREMHVASGFGGV
;
A
#
# COMPACT_ATOMS: atom_id res chain seq x y z
N MET A 1 -41.30 -2.72 25.16
CA MET A 1 -41.38 -2.27 23.76
C MET A 1 -40.62 -3.30 22.93
N ASN A 2 -41.38 -4.10 22.14
CA ASN A 2 -40.75 -5.09 21.25
C ASN A 2 -40.17 -4.35 20.04
N HIS A 3 -38.87 -4.18 20.00
CA HIS A 3 -38.17 -3.86 18.75
C HIS A 3 -38.21 -5.12 17.87
N ALA A 4 -39.21 -5.25 17.02
CA ALA A 4 -39.17 -6.24 15.97
C ALA A 4 -37.90 -5.91 15.12
N SER A 5 -36.93 -6.82 15.08
CA SER A 5 -35.78 -6.76 14.15
C SER A 5 -36.36 -6.76 12.74
N GLN A 6 -36.33 -5.63 12.08
CA GLN A 6 -36.76 -5.52 10.69
C GLN A 6 -35.70 -6.25 9.84
N ALA A 7 -36.11 -7.32 9.17
CA ALA A 7 -35.20 -8.06 8.30
C ALA A 7 -34.74 -7.14 7.14
N ILE A 8 -33.46 -7.22 6.81
CA ILE A 8 -32.90 -6.49 5.65
C ILE A 8 -33.50 -7.08 4.38
N ASP A 9 -33.99 -6.23 3.49
CA ASP A 9 -34.51 -6.69 2.18
C ASP A 9 -33.37 -7.15 1.25
N ALA A 10 -33.69 -7.99 0.28
CA ALA A 10 -32.71 -8.61 -0.62
C ALA A 10 -31.91 -7.59 -1.45
N ALA A 11 -32.52 -6.46 -1.83
CA ALA A 11 -31.84 -5.43 -2.60
C ALA A 11 -30.79 -4.69 -1.73
N THR A 12 -31.13 -4.42 -0.48
CA THR A 12 -30.20 -3.83 0.49
C THR A 12 -29.07 -4.80 0.80
N LEU A 13 -29.36 -6.10 0.98
CA LEU A 13 -28.32 -7.10 1.22
C LEU A 13 -27.33 -7.17 0.04
N ALA A 14 -27.83 -7.25 -1.19
CA ALA A 14 -26.98 -7.27 -2.39
C ALA A 14 -26.07 -6.02 -2.50
N ARG A 15 -26.59 -4.85 -2.13
CA ARG A 15 -25.78 -3.62 -2.09
C ARG A 15 -24.69 -3.67 -1.01
N LEU A 16 -24.98 -4.23 0.16
CA LEU A 16 -24.00 -4.41 1.23
C LEU A 16 -22.91 -5.40 0.82
N GLU A 17 -23.28 -6.53 0.22
CA GLU A 17 -22.32 -7.51 -0.31
C GLU A 17 -21.40 -6.87 -1.35
N HIS A 18 -21.95 -6.11 -2.30
CA HIS A 18 -21.15 -5.39 -3.29
C HIS A 18 -20.20 -4.35 -2.65
N MET A 19 -20.64 -3.66 -1.61
CA MET A 19 -19.77 -2.72 -0.88
C MET A 19 -18.64 -3.46 -0.14
N LEU A 20 -18.92 -4.60 0.46
CA LEU A 20 -17.92 -5.44 1.13
C LEU A 20 -16.88 -5.95 0.13
N ASP A 21 -17.32 -6.49 -1.02
CA ASP A 21 -16.41 -6.92 -2.09
C ASP A 21 -15.48 -5.80 -2.53
N ARG A 22 -16.00 -4.60 -2.75
CA ARG A 22 -15.18 -3.42 -3.12
C ARG A 22 -14.17 -3.06 -2.05
N GLN A 23 -14.55 -3.15 -0.77
CA GLN A 23 -13.64 -2.86 0.34
C GLN A 23 -12.55 -3.93 0.45
N GLU A 24 -12.88 -5.22 0.32
CA GLU A 24 -11.91 -6.31 0.34
C GLU A 24 -10.90 -6.21 -0.81
N ILE A 25 -11.37 -5.82 -2.01
CA ILE A 25 -10.52 -5.56 -3.16
C ILE A 25 -9.54 -4.40 -2.86
N LEU A 26 -10.03 -3.29 -2.32
CA LEU A 26 -9.17 -2.15 -1.96
C LEU A 26 -8.17 -2.52 -0.85
N ASP A 27 -8.59 -3.31 0.13
CA ASP A 27 -7.72 -3.82 1.18
C ASP A 27 -6.64 -4.75 0.62
N CYS A 28 -6.96 -5.56 -0.39
CA CYS A 28 -6.00 -6.39 -1.12
C CYS A 28 -4.91 -5.53 -1.79
N LEU A 29 -5.30 -4.47 -2.50
CA LEU A 29 -4.37 -3.53 -3.14
C LEU A 29 -3.51 -2.78 -2.11
N THR A 30 -4.11 -2.41 -0.98
CA THR A 30 -3.41 -1.74 0.13
C THR A 30 -2.39 -2.67 0.80
N ARG A 31 -2.71 -3.96 0.95
CA ARG A 31 -1.74 -4.97 1.44
C ARG A 31 -0.52 -5.06 0.54
N PHE A 32 -0.71 -5.13 -0.78
CA PHE A 32 0.38 -5.11 -1.75
C PHE A 32 1.29 -3.89 -1.57
N SER A 33 0.71 -2.68 -1.56
CA SER A 33 1.44 -1.42 -1.44
C SER A 33 2.26 -1.37 -0.14
N ARG A 34 1.60 -1.61 1.01
CA ARG A 34 2.26 -1.66 2.31
C ARG A 34 3.38 -2.69 2.37
N ALA A 35 3.14 -3.87 1.81
CA ALA A 35 4.10 -4.97 1.86
C ALA A 35 5.38 -4.66 1.09
N MET A 36 5.28 -4.00 -0.05
CA MET A 36 6.46 -3.53 -0.80
C MET A 36 7.25 -2.49 -0.02
N ASP A 37 6.58 -1.54 0.63
CA ASP A 37 7.23 -0.47 1.38
C ASP A 37 7.87 -0.95 2.70
N ARG A 38 7.47 -2.10 3.21
CA ARG A 38 7.96 -2.68 4.48
C ARG A 38 8.78 -3.94 4.30
N PHE A 39 8.99 -4.39 3.06
CA PHE A 39 9.66 -5.64 2.73
C PHE A 39 9.05 -6.85 3.47
N ASP A 40 7.71 -6.81 3.59
CA ASP A 40 6.92 -7.87 4.20
C ASP A 40 6.49 -8.87 3.13
N ARG A 41 7.31 -9.92 2.95
CA ARG A 41 7.10 -10.91 1.90
C ARG A 41 5.79 -11.69 2.05
N GLU A 42 5.43 -12.04 3.27
CA GLU A 42 4.22 -12.81 3.53
C GLU A 42 2.98 -11.99 3.22
N LEU A 43 2.96 -10.74 3.69
CA LEU A 43 1.88 -9.80 3.39
C LEU A 43 1.78 -9.51 1.89
N PHE A 44 2.93 -9.40 1.18
CA PHE A 44 2.94 -9.23 -0.27
C PHE A 44 2.28 -10.40 -0.99
N LEU A 45 2.70 -11.62 -0.68
CA LEU A 45 2.17 -12.82 -1.30
C LEU A 45 0.68 -13.03 -1.00
N SER A 46 0.19 -12.56 0.15
CA SER A 46 -1.23 -12.64 0.51
C SER A 46 -2.15 -11.81 -0.41
N ALA A 47 -1.61 -10.84 -1.13
CA ALA A 47 -2.37 -10.02 -2.08
C ALA A 47 -2.57 -10.68 -3.46
N PHE A 48 -1.89 -11.79 -3.74
CA PHE A 48 -1.92 -12.45 -5.04
C PHE A 48 -2.41 -13.89 -4.94
N HIS A 49 -3.03 -14.38 -6.01
CA HIS A 49 -3.15 -15.81 -6.22
C HIS A 49 -1.78 -16.40 -6.57
N ALA A 50 -1.53 -17.65 -6.20
CA ALA A 50 -0.23 -18.29 -6.40
C ALA A 50 0.16 -18.40 -7.89
N ASP A 51 -0.84 -18.49 -8.77
CA ASP A 51 -0.73 -18.56 -10.23
C ASP A 51 -0.84 -17.19 -10.92
N ALA A 52 -0.86 -16.08 -10.15
CA ALA A 52 -0.96 -14.75 -10.72
C ALA A 52 0.20 -14.41 -11.65
N ILE A 53 -0.09 -13.62 -12.68
CA ILE A 53 0.91 -13.07 -13.60
C ILE A 53 0.97 -11.56 -13.43
N ILE A 54 2.18 -11.04 -13.28
CA ILE A 54 2.41 -9.60 -13.10
C ILE A 54 3.39 -9.13 -14.18
N ALA A 55 3.00 -8.08 -14.91
CA ALA A 55 3.86 -7.34 -15.82
C ALA A 55 4.16 -5.95 -15.20
N ALA A 56 5.43 -5.69 -14.87
CA ALA A 56 5.87 -4.45 -14.23
C ALA A 56 7.25 -4.05 -14.76
N GLY A 57 7.29 -3.01 -15.58
CA GLY A 57 8.50 -2.63 -16.30
C GLY A 57 9.03 -3.75 -17.19
N GLU A 58 10.26 -4.16 -16.97
CA GLU A 58 10.86 -5.31 -17.70
C GLU A 58 10.49 -6.67 -17.12
N PHE A 59 9.90 -6.71 -15.91
CA PHE A 59 9.54 -7.95 -15.25
C PHE A 59 8.20 -8.49 -15.74
N VAL A 60 8.16 -9.78 -16.08
CA VAL A 60 6.91 -10.54 -16.25
C VAL A 60 7.04 -11.87 -15.55
N GLY A 61 6.14 -12.17 -14.61
CA GLY A 61 6.20 -13.44 -13.87
C GLY A 61 5.26 -13.51 -12.68
N GLY A 62 5.49 -14.55 -11.85
CA GLY A 62 4.68 -14.79 -10.65
C GLY A 62 5.07 -13.92 -9.46
N PRO A 63 4.19 -13.87 -8.43
CA PRO A 63 4.32 -12.92 -7.32
C PRO A 63 5.60 -13.11 -6.49
N GLY A 64 6.03 -14.33 -6.23
CA GLY A 64 7.26 -14.58 -5.47
C GLY A 64 8.50 -14.02 -6.15
N LYS A 65 8.64 -14.25 -7.47
CA LYS A 65 9.75 -13.72 -8.26
C LYS A 65 9.68 -12.20 -8.41
N LEU A 66 8.47 -11.63 -8.53
CA LEU A 66 8.29 -10.17 -8.53
C LEU A 66 8.80 -9.57 -7.23
N TYR A 67 8.39 -10.14 -6.08
CA TYR A 67 8.84 -9.65 -4.79
C TYR A 67 10.35 -9.66 -4.67
N ASP A 68 10.98 -10.79 -4.99
CA ASP A 68 12.43 -10.97 -4.87
C ASP A 68 13.20 -9.98 -5.76
N TRP A 69 12.73 -9.77 -7.01
CA TRP A 69 13.30 -8.81 -7.94
C TRP A 69 13.10 -7.35 -7.50
N ALA A 70 11.86 -6.96 -7.18
CA ALA A 70 11.53 -5.57 -6.85
C ALA A 70 12.13 -5.14 -5.51
N SER A 71 12.11 -6.02 -4.48
CA SER A 71 12.72 -5.71 -3.20
C SER A 71 14.23 -5.52 -3.31
N ALA A 72 14.91 -6.34 -4.11
CA ALA A 72 16.34 -6.17 -4.36
C ALA A 72 16.67 -4.83 -5.03
N LEU A 73 15.88 -4.43 -6.05
CA LEU A 73 16.04 -3.12 -6.71
C LEU A 73 15.83 -1.96 -5.72
N HIS A 74 14.75 -2.02 -4.94
CA HIS A 74 14.45 -0.99 -3.95
C HIS A 74 15.45 -0.97 -2.80
N GLU A 75 16.00 -2.11 -2.41
CA GLU A 75 17.04 -2.15 -1.37
C GLU A 75 18.35 -1.53 -1.86
N GLN A 76 18.74 -1.80 -3.11
CA GLN A 76 19.94 -1.22 -3.71
C GLN A 76 19.80 0.28 -3.97
N GLY A 77 18.67 0.71 -4.51
CA GLY A 77 18.47 2.09 -4.99
C GLY A 77 17.97 3.07 -3.93
N GLN A 78 17.10 2.63 -3.03
CA GLN A 78 16.38 3.52 -2.12
C GLN A 78 16.59 3.16 -0.64
N SER A 79 16.59 4.20 0.20
CA SER A 79 16.55 4.06 1.67
C SER A 79 15.10 3.96 2.20
N SER A 80 14.13 4.50 1.46
CA SER A 80 12.70 4.34 1.73
C SER A 80 11.88 4.43 0.45
N THR A 81 10.68 3.82 0.45
CA THR A 81 9.74 3.89 -0.65
C THR A 81 8.32 4.09 -0.14
N HIS A 82 7.51 4.78 -0.93
CA HIS A 82 6.08 4.94 -0.69
C HIS A 82 5.33 4.64 -1.99
N HIS A 83 4.55 3.56 -2.00
CA HIS A 83 3.61 3.24 -3.07
C HIS A 83 2.24 3.79 -2.69
N ASN A 84 1.99 5.06 -3.01
CA ASN A 84 0.72 5.70 -2.69
C ASN A 84 -0.33 5.28 -3.71
N LEU A 85 -1.44 4.70 -3.24
CA LEU A 85 -2.61 4.41 -4.06
C LEU A 85 -3.52 5.63 -4.06
N LEU A 86 -4.00 6.02 -5.24
CA LEU A 86 -4.80 7.22 -5.45
C LEU A 86 -6.21 6.84 -5.95
N ASN A 87 -6.68 7.48 -7.03
CA ASN A 87 -7.99 7.22 -7.59
C ASN A 87 -8.14 5.75 -7.98
N HIS A 88 -9.27 5.16 -7.61
CA HIS A 88 -9.53 3.74 -7.79
C HIS A 88 -10.92 3.52 -8.39
N THR A 89 -10.98 2.77 -9.48
CA THR A 89 -12.22 2.24 -10.06
C THR A 89 -12.24 0.74 -9.91
N CYS A 90 -13.45 0.17 -9.80
CA CYS A 90 -13.63 -1.25 -9.59
C CYS A 90 -14.97 -1.70 -10.17
N ASP A 91 -14.92 -2.53 -11.19
CA ASP A 91 -16.08 -3.17 -11.84
C ASP A 91 -16.09 -4.65 -11.47
N ILE A 92 -17.18 -5.11 -10.83
CA ILE A 92 -17.31 -6.46 -10.30
C ILE A 92 -18.41 -7.20 -11.08
N GLU A 93 -18.07 -8.36 -11.61
CA GLU A 93 -18.99 -9.30 -12.27
C GLU A 93 -18.81 -10.70 -11.66
N GLY A 94 -19.71 -11.08 -10.76
CA GLY A 94 -19.62 -12.35 -10.03
C GLY A 94 -18.35 -12.44 -9.19
N ASP A 95 -17.48 -13.40 -9.50
CA ASP A 95 -16.23 -13.63 -8.80
C ASP A 95 -15.00 -13.03 -9.52
N ILE A 96 -15.22 -12.10 -10.46
CA ILE A 96 -14.18 -11.39 -11.21
C ILE A 96 -14.36 -9.90 -11.00
N ALA A 97 -13.26 -9.19 -10.73
CA ALA A 97 -13.23 -7.75 -10.67
C ALA A 97 -12.12 -7.19 -11.57
N HIS A 98 -12.42 -6.10 -12.28
CA HIS A 98 -11.45 -5.32 -13.02
C HIS A 98 -11.26 -3.98 -12.32
N THR A 99 -10.00 -3.63 -12.02
CA THR A 99 -9.68 -2.39 -11.33
C THR A 99 -8.64 -1.58 -12.09
N GLU A 100 -8.77 -0.27 -11.99
CA GLU A 100 -7.74 0.69 -12.35
C GLU A 100 -7.43 1.54 -11.13
N THR A 101 -6.19 1.52 -10.69
CA THR A 101 -5.73 2.27 -9.51
C THR A 101 -4.56 3.13 -9.88
N TYR A 102 -4.73 4.45 -9.85
CA TYR A 102 -3.63 5.39 -10.01
C TYR A 102 -2.67 5.26 -8.84
N TYR A 103 -1.37 5.38 -9.11
CA TYR A 103 -0.38 5.42 -8.06
C TYR A 103 0.60 6.57 -8.22
N LEU A 104 1.14 7.01 -7.08
CA LEU A 104 2.32 7.84 -6.98
C LEU A 104 3.37 7.10 -6.18
N PHE A 105 4.43 6.68 -6.85
CA PHE A 105 5.61 6.14 -6.19
C PHE A 105 6.54 7.28 -5.80
N VAL A 106 7.06 7.23 -4.58
CA VAL A 106 8.11 8.14 -4.10
C VAL A 106 9.22 7.30 -3.49
N GLY A 107 10.43 7.41 -4.01
CA GLY A 107 11.61 6.74 -3.49
C GLY A 107 12.65 7.76 -3.00
N ARG A 108 13.10 7.64 -1.74
CA ARG A 108 14.30 8.31 -1.26
C ARG A 108 15.52 7.51 -1.71
N ASN A 109 16.26 8.01 -2.66
CA ASN A 109 17.46 7.34 -3.15
C ASN A 109 18.61 7.42 -2.14
N ARG A 110 19.57 6.48 -2.24
CA ARG A 110 20.74 6.42 -1.37
C ARG A 110 21.77 7.50 -1.67
N ASP A 111 21.68 8.16 -2.82
CA ASP A 111 22.50 9.31 -3.23
C ASP A 111 21.89 10.66 -2.80
N ASP A 112 20.94 10.63 -1.85
CA ASP A 112 20.23 11.80 -1.36
C ASP A 112 19.35 12.53 -2.37
N THR A 113 18.95 11.89 -3.46
CA THR A 113 17.90 12.39 -4.36
C THR A 113 16.55 11.75 -4.04
N ASN A 114 15.46 12.33 -4.56
CA ASN A 114 14.14 11.70 -4.53
C ASN A 114 13.70 11.37 -5.96
N TRP A 115 13.34 10.12 -6.19
CA TRP A 115 12.70 9.68 -7.42
C TRP A 115 11.19 9.61 -7.23
N ILE A 116 10.45 10.16 -8.20
CA ILE A 116 8.99 10.03 -8.26
C ILE A 116 8.58 9.38 -9.57
N ALA A 117 7.55 8.57 -9.54
CA ALA A 117 6.95 8.00 -10.73
C ALA A 117 5.43 7.87 -10.54
N GLY A 118 4.70 8.01 -11.61
CA GLY A 118 3.26 7.84 -11.59
C GLY A 118 2.78 6.97 -12.74
N GLY A 119 1.64 6.36 -12.53
CA GLY A 119 1.03 5.46 -13.50
C GLY A 119 -0.22 4.80 -12.91
N ARG A 120 -0.55 3.64 -13.45
CA ARG A 120 -1.74 2.89 -13.04
C ARG A 120 -1.43 1.41 -12.88
N TYR A 121 -1.96 0.82 -11.83
CA TYR A 121 -2.14 -0.62 -11.72
C TYR A 121 -3.48 -0.97 -12.38
N ILE A 122 -3.41 -1.83 -13.39
CA ILE A 122 -4.57 -2.37 -14.10
C ILE A 122 -4.64 -3.82 -13.72
N ASP A 123 -5.64 -4.18 -12.92
CA ASP A 123 -5.73 -5.49 -12.29
C ASP A 123 -7.01 -6.22 -12.69
N ARG A 124 -6.87 -7.54 -12.84
CA ARG A 124 -7.97 -8.48 -12.69
C ARG A 124 -7.78 -9.19 -11.34
N LEU A 125 -8.78 -9.02 -10.46
CA LEU A 125 -8.87 -9.79 -9.23
C LEU A 125 -9.90 -10.90 -9.40
N GLU A 126 -9.72 -11.98 -8.68
CA GLU A 126 -10.64 -13.10 -8.64
C GLU A 126 -10.93 -13.47 -7.19
N ARG A 127 -12.21 -13.79 -6.91
CA ARG A 127 -12.62 -14.35 -5.63
C ARG A 127 -12.55 -15.87 -5.72
N ARG A 128 -11.59 -16.46 -5.04
CA ARG A 128 -11.40 -17.91 -4.98
C ARG A 128 -11.41 -18.36 -3.52
N GLY A 129 -12.29 -19.30 -3.18
CA GLY A 129 -12.44 -19.75 -1.79
C GLY A 129 -12.93 -18.66 -0.82
N GLY A 130 -13.64 -17.66 -1.34
CA GLY A 130 -14.17 -16.53 -0.56
C GLY A 130 -13.21 -15.36 -0.38
N GLU A 131 -12.00 -15.39 -0.96
CA GLU A 131 -11.00 -14.32 -0.83
C GLU A 131 -10.71 -13.65 -2.17
N TRP A 132 -10.77 -12.30 -2.20
CA TRP A 132 -10.33 -11.49 -3.34
C TRP A 132 -8.81 -11.34 -3.36
N LYS A 133 -8.19 -11.76 -4.47
CA LYS A 133 -6.75 -11.59 -4.72
C LYS A 133 -6.48 -11.24 -6.17
N ILE A 134 -5.35 -10.60 -6.42
CA ILE A 134 -4.88 -10.27 -7.77
C ILE A 134 -4.51 -11.56 -8.50
N ALA A 135 -5.13 -11.78 -9.67
CA ALA A 135 -4.82 -12.89 -10.59
C ALA A 135 -3.99 -12.42 -11.79
N LEU A 136 -4.15 -11.16 -12.18
CA LEU A 136 -3.37 -10.54 -13.25
C LEU A 136 -3.13 -9.07 -12.92
N ARG A 137 -1.91 -8.58 -13.13
CA ARG A 137 -1.56 -7.15 -13.04
C ARG A 137 -0.76 -6.70 -14.23
N THR A 138 -1.12 -5.54 -14.78
CA THR A 138 -0.28 -4.74 -15.65
C THR A 138 0.02 -3.41 -14.98
N ASN A 139 1.31 -3.11 -14.79
CA ASN A 139 1.75 -1.82 -14.30
C ASN A 139 2.00 -0.88 -15.50
N ALA A 140 1.09 0.04 -15.74
CA ALA A 140 1.24 1.09 -16.74
C ALA A 140 2.02 2.27 -16.13
N ILE A 141 3.33 2.31 -16.36
CA ILE A 141 4.20 3.42 -15.91
C ILE A 141 4.07 4.54 -16.94
N GLU A 142 3.61 5.71 -16.53
CA GLU A 142 3.29 6.80 -17.48
C GLU A 142 4.32 7.94 -17.47
N TRP A 143 4.93 8.20 -16.33
CA TRP A 143 5.93 9.24 -16.17
C TRP A 143 6.84 8.98 -14.97
N SER A 144 8.00 9.62 -14.97
CA SER A 144 8.91 9.66 -13.83
C SER A 144 9.69 10.97 -13.81
N GLY A 145 10.25 11.30 -12.67
CA GLY A 145 11.06 12.49 -12.46
C GLY A 145 11.87 12.46 -11.19
N MET A 146 12.69 13.47 -11.01
CA MET A 146 13.48 13.69 -9.82
C MET A 146 12.95 14.92 -9.09
N VAL A 147 12.87 14.84 -7.76
CA VAL A 147 12.48 15.98 -6.90
C VAL A 147 13.68 16.34 -6.03
N PRO A 148 14.05 17.63 -5.96
CA PRO A 148 15.10 18.08 -5.05
C PRO A 148 14.81 17.68 -3.60
N THR A 149 15.84 17.33 -2.87
CA THR A 149 15.71 17.00 -1.45
C THR A 149 15.86 18.23 -0.57
N MET A 150 15.26 18.16 0.59
CA MET A 150 15.46 19.10 1.70
C MET A 150 15.81 18.31 2.96
N PRO A 151 16.49 18.92 3.94
CA PRO A 151 16.63 18.31 5.25
C PRO A 151 15.26 17.95 5.83
N ILE A 152 15.19 16.81 6.51
CA ILE A 152 13.95 16.41 7.20
C ILE A 152 13.67 17.45 8.29
N PRO A 153 12.48 18.10 8.27
CA PRO A 153 12.12 19.06 9.31
C PRO A 153 12.20 18.40 10.69
N PHE A 154 12.69 19.12 11.67
CA PHE A 154 12.79 18.66 13.06
C PHE A 154 13.71 17.45 13.30
N ALA A 155 14.55 17.05 12.34
CA ALA A 155 15.45 15.89 12.48
C ALA A 155 16.34 15.95 13.74
N ASN A 156 16.68 17.15 14.20
CA ASN A 156 17.53 17.39 15.36
C ASN A 156 16.76 17.53 16.69
N VAL A 157 15.44 17.33 16.69
CA VAL A 157 14.64 17.40 17.94
C VAL A 157 14.99 16.23 18.84
N PRO A 158 15.44 16.48 20.08
CA PRO A 158 15.73 15.40 21.03
C PRO A 158 14.52 14.49 21.23
N GLY A 159 14.76 13.19 21.25
CA GLY A 159 13.68 12.22 21.45
C GLY A 159 12.74 12.00 20.27
N LEU A 160 13.02 12.57 19.08
CA LEU A 160 12.14 12.40 17.90
C LEU A 160 11.82 10.94 17.62
N HIS A 161 12.78 10.04 17.81
CA HIS A 161 12.68 8.61 17.50
C HIS A 161 12.28 7.72 18.70
N LEU A 162 11.89 8.29 19.84
CA LEU A 162 11.45 7.48 20.99
C LEU A 162 10.20 6.63 20.70
N ASN A 163 9.38 7.05 19.76
CA ASN A 163 8.24 6.26 19.28
C ASN A 163 8.60 5.24 18.18
N GLY A 164 9.87 5.17 17.80
CA GLY A 164 10.40 4.26 16.78
C GLY A 164 10.96 4.99 15.57
N ILE A 165 11.84 4.31 14.88
CA ILE A 165 12.46 4.77 13.63
C ILE A 165 11.72 4.11 12.47
N PRO A 166 11.29 4.87 11.44
CA PRO A 166 10.73 4.29 10.23
C PRO A 166 11.70 3.27 9.61
N SER A 167 11.22 2.08 9.30
CA SER A 167 12.06 1.02 8.75
C SER A 167 11.32 0.17 7.70
N ARG A 168 12.07 -0.66 6.98
CA ARG A 168 11.56 -1.66 6.05
C ARG A 168 11.57 -3.06 6.67
N SER A 169 11.13 -3.17 7.92
CA SER A 169 11.07 -4.42 8.66
C SER A 169 9.90 -4.43 9.64
N ASN A 170 9.67 -5.56 10.28
CA ASN A 170 8.68 -5.71 11.33
C ASN A 170 8.98 -4.88 12.60
N GLU A 171 10.14 -4.22 12.66
CA GLU A 171 10.48 -3.27 13.72
C GLU A 171 9.90 -1.87 13.48
N ASP A 172 9.37 -1.61 12.28
CA ASP A 172 8.70 -0.35 11.97
C ASP A 172 7.56 -0.07 12.97
N PRO A 173 7.41 1.16 13.45
CA PRO A 173 6.37 1.52 14.43
C PRO A 173 4.95 1.11 14.00
N SER A 174 4.70 0.98 12.70
CA SER A 174 3.39 0.58 12.18
C SER A 174 2.99 -0.87 12.48
N TYR A 175 3.90 -1.71 12.98
CA TYR A 175 3.62 -3.08 13.44
C TYR A 175 3.34 -3.16 14.94
N ARG A 176 3.59 -2.10 15.72
CA ARG A 176 3.36 -2.12 17.17
C ARG A 176 1.88 -2.17 17.52
N ARG A 177 1.52 -3.11 18.38
CA ARG A 177 0.15 -3.27 18.91
C ARG A 177 0.19 -3.57 20.41
N PRO A 178 -0.37 -2.72 21.30
CA PRO A 178 -0.93 -1.39 21.01
C PRO A 178 0.15 -0.36 20.63
N LEU A 179 -0.22 0.66 19.86
CA LEU A 179 0.66 1.80 19.63
C LEU A 179 0.71 2.66 20.91
N THR A 180 1.92 3.00 21.38
CA THR A 180 2.15 3.78 22.60
C THR A 180 2.99 4.99 22.30
N ASN A 181 2.87 6.04 23.12
CA ASN A 181 3.71 7.23 23.05
C ASN A 181 4.75 7.22 24.18
N ASN A 182 6.03 7.32 23.79
CA ASN A 182 7.17 7.36 24.72
C ASN A 182 7.83 8.76 24.76
N ARG A 183 7.24 9.75 24.09
CA ARG A 183 7.72 11.14 24.09
C ARG A 183 7.00 11.94 25.16
N GLU A 184 7.73 12.84 25.80
CA GLU A 184 7.13 13.81 26.74
C GLU A 184 6.12 14.71 26.03
N MET A 185 4.99 14.94 26.69
CA MET A 185 4.01 15.89 26.19
C MET A 185 4.50 17.32 26.45
N HIS A 186 4.58 18.11 25.41
CA HIS A 186 4.87 19.55 25.53
C HIS A 186 4.15 20.31 24.42
N VAL A 187 3.99 21.59 24.65
CA VAL A 187 3.46 22.51 23.63
C VAL A 187 4.67 23.11 22.90
N ALA A 188 4.70 22.93 21.58
CA ALA A 188 5.74 23.53 20.76
C ALA A 188 5.67 25.06 20.85
N SER A 189 6.82 25.73 20.98
CA SER A 189 6.94 27.18 21.12
C SER A 189 6.71 27.99 19.83
N GLY A 190 5.93 27.44 18.90
CA GLY A 190 5.62 28.05 17.59
C GLY A 190 6.65 27.69 16.51
N PHE A 191 6.31 27.98 15.27
CA PHE A 191 7.23 27.88 14.13
C PHE A 191 8.20 29.07 14.22
N GLY A 192 9.28 28.91 14.98
CA GLY A 192 10.43 29.80 14.85
C GLY A 192 11.02 29.59 13.44
N GLY A 193 10.90 30.61 12.64
CA GLY A 193 11.17 30.78 11.23
C GLY A 193 11.91 29.65 10.49
N VAL A 194 11.31 29.28 9.37
CA VAL A 194 12.00 28.59 8.27
C VAL A 194 12.89 29.56 7.56
#